data_ccdbabf22193c77587cfd95234fc02ea
#
_entry.id   ccdbabf22193c77587cfd95234fc02ea
#
_cell.length_a   1.000
_cell.length_b   1.000
_cell.length_c   1.000
_cell.angle_alpha   90.00
_cell.angle_beta   90.00
_cell.angle_gamma   90.00
#
_symmetry.space_group_name_H-M   'P 1'
#
loop_
_entity.id
_entity.type
_entity.pdbx_description
1 polymer ?
#
loop_
_entity_poly.entity_id
_entity_poly.type
_entity_poly.pdbx_seq_one_letter_code
_entity_poly.pdbx_strand_id
1 'polypeptide(L)'
;ARSHEVIGVERCRLQMPQADAAAQAVRQYIRQFRVPCYDEKTGRGLLRHLYVRTNGAGESLICLLGNGERAPREPELVELLRQAVPSAVGIVWGVNRKKGNVILGDSYRTLWGENTLRDPLWGLTFRLSVPSFYQVNRAQAEVLYRKAVEFAALTGEETVLDLYCGAGTITLCMAQHCKQAIGAEIVPEAIDDAWQNAKSNGVSSSAAMPRKRRRNWLAVGCVLT
;
A
#
# COMPACT_ATOMS: atom_id res chain seq x y z
N ALA A 1 -20.93 18.94 -6.16
CA ALA A 1 -20.41 17.63 -5.78
C ALA A 1 -20.98 16.47 -6.61
N ARG A 2 -21.24 16.65 -7.90
CA ARG A 2 -21.71 15.60 -8.84
C ARG A 2 -21.01 15.67 -10.20
N SER A 3 -19.91 16.43 -10.33
CA SER A 3 -19.14 16.45 -11.56
C SER A 3 -17.93 15.52 -11.41
N HIS A 4 -17.57 14.83 -12.51
CA HIS A 4 -16.30 14.11 -12.66
C HIS A 4 -15.20 15.04 -13.19
N GLU A 5 -15.38 16.35 -13.04
CA GLU A 5 -14.43 17.34 -13.50
C GLU A 5 -13.24 17.40 -12.52
N VAL A 6 -12.06 17.17 -13.04
CA VAL A 6 -10.81 17.18 -12.25
C VAL A 6 -10.19 18.56 -12.33
N ILE A 7 -10.02 19.18 -11.17
CA ILE A 7 -9.35 20.48 -11.04
C ILE A 7 -7.86 20.24 -10.89
N GLY A 8 -7.05 20.90 -11.72
CA GLY A 8 -5.59 20.83 -11.62
C GLY A 8 -5.08 21.51 -10.35
N VAL A 9 -4.36 20.77 -9.51
CA VAL A 9 -3.71 21.31 -8.30
C VAL A 9 -2.21 21.18 -8.49
N GLU A 10 -1.48 22.27 -8.27
CA GLU A 10 -0.02 22.25 -8.37
C GLU A 10 0.65 21.72 -7.11
N ARG A 11 0.07 22.03 -5.96
CA ARG A 11 0.56 21.61 -4.64
C ARG A 11 -0.60 21.24 -3.73
N CYS A 12 -0.52 20.08 -3.12
CA CYS A 12 -1.48 19.61 -2.11
C CYS A 12 -0.86 19.76 -0.71
N ARG A 13 -1.56 20.42 0.21
CA ARG A 13 -1.08 20.60 1.59
C ARG A 13 -1.28 19.38 2.48
N LEU A 14 -2.04 18.40 2.02
CA LEU A 14 -2.34 17.18 2.77
C LEU A 14 -1.38 16.02 2.47
N GLN A 15 -0.68 16.08 1.34
CA GLN A 15 0.27 15.04 0.95
C GLN A 15 1.72 15.47 1.16
N MET A 16 2.60 14.49 1.19
CA MET A 16 4.04 14.74 1.32
C MET A 16 4.60 15.38 0.04
N PRO A 17 5.62 16.28 0.14
CA PRO A 17 6.21 16.94 -1.03
C PRO A 17 6.69 16.03 -2.14
N GLN A 18 7.10 14.81 -1.80
CA GLN A 18 7.50 13.77 -2.76
C GLN A 18 6.38 13.40 -3.73
N ALA A 19 5.14 13.39 -3.26
CA ALA A 19 3.98 13.10 -4.11
C ALA A 19 3.72 14.24 -5.12
N ASP A 20 3.89 15.52 -4.70
CA ASP A 20 3.83 16.67 -5.61
C ASP A 20 4.95 16.60 -6.66
N ALA A 21 6.18 16.31 -6.25
CA ALA A 21 7.33 16.16 -7.15
C ALA A 21 7.12 15.04 -8.17
N ALA A 22 6.65 13.87 -7.72
CA ALA A 22 6.30 12.76 -8.61
C ALA A 22 5.20 13.15 -9.61
N ALA A 23 4.17 13.87 -9.16
CA ALA A 23 3.09 14.34 -10.03
C ALA A 23 3.60 15.31 -11.11
N GLN A 24 4.52 16.22 -10.77
CA GLN A 24 5.12 17.13 -11.75
C GLN A 24 5.98 16.36 -12.77
N ALA A 25 6.80 15.41 -12.32
CA ALA A 25 7.59 14.56 -13.23
C ALA A 25 6.70 13.76 -14.20
N VAL A 26 5.60 13.19 -13.71
CA VAL A 26 4.64 12.48 -14.56
C VAL A 26 3.95 13.43 -15.55
N ARG A 27 3.60 14.64 -15.14
CA ARG A 27 3.07 15.66 -16.07
C ARG A 27 4.07 16.03 -17.16
N GLN A 28 5.35 16.17 -16.80
CA GLN A 28 6.43 16.40 -17.77
C GLN A 28 6.53 15.23 -18.75
N TYR A 29 6.58 14.00 -18.26
CA TYR A 29 6.60 12.78 -19.06
C TYR A 29 5.42 12.71 -20.05
N ILE A 30 4.19 12.95 -19.56
CA ILE A 30 2.99 12.96 -20.41
C ILE A 30 3.12 13.95 -21.57
N ARG A 31 3.58 15.18 -21.28
CA ARG A 31 3.72 16.24 -22.29
C ARG A 31 4.85 15.93 -23.29
N GLN A 32 6.01 15.52 -22.78
CA GLN A 32 7.21 15.27 -23.57
C GLN A 32 7.01 14.11 -24.56
N PHE A 33 6.40 13.03 -24.10
CA PHE A 33 6.21 11.81 -24.90
C PHE A 33 4.80 11.62 -25.43
N ARG A 34 3.93 12.61 -25.24
CA ARG A 34 2.51 12.60 -25.69
C ARG A 34 1.77 11.34 -25.26
N VAL A 35 1.98 10.94 -24.00
CA VAL A 35 1.35 9.75 -23.44
C VAL A 35 -0.16 9.98 -23.28
N PRO A 36 -1.02 9.12 -23.87
CA PRO A 36 -2.46 9.31 -23.76
C PRO A 36 -2.93 9.01 -22.33
N CYS A 37 -3.58 10.00 -21.69
CA CYS A 37 -4.26 9.78 -20.42
C CYS A 37 -5.57 9.04 -20.66
N TYR A 38 -5.94 8.18 -19.69
CA TYR A 38 -7.17 7.41 -19.77
C TYR A 38 -8.39 8.33 -19.55
N ASP A 39 -9.36 8.19 -20.42
CA ASP A 39 -10.65 8.85 -20.34
C ASP A 39 -11.71 7.84 -19.91
N GLU A 40 -12.31 8.05 -18.73
CA GLU A 40 -13.31 7.15 -18.16
C GLU A 40 -14.60 7.06 -18.99
N LYS A 41 -14.96 8.12 -19.73
CA LYS A 41 -16.17 8.15 -20.56
C LYS A 41 -16.02 7.30 -21.81
N THR A 42 -14.84 7.37 -22.43
CA THR A 42 -14.57 6.64 -23.69
C THR A 42 -13.90 5.30 -23.47
N GLY A 43 -13.30 5.08 -22.29
CA GLY A 43 -12.49 3.91 -21.96
C GLY A 43 -11.16 3.85 -22.74
N ARG A 44 -10.72 4.96 -23.32
CA ARG A 44 -9.51 5.05 -24.15
C ARG A 44 -8.40 5.76 -23.40
N GLY A 45 -7.17 5.48 -23.80
CA GLY A 45 -5.96 6.05 -23.19
C GLY A 45 -5.21 5.03 -22.34
N LEU A 46 -4.01 5.39 -21.90
CA LEU A 46 -3.09 4.49 -21.23
C LEU A 46 -2.96 4.81 -19.75
N LEU A 47 -2.47 6.02 -19.42
CA LEU A 47 -2.13 6.37 -18.04
C LEU A 47 -3.36 6.77 -17.26
N ARG A 48 -3.63 6.08 -16.14
CA ARG A 48 -4.84 6.25 -15.33
C ARG A 48 -4.57 7.01 -14.04
N HIS A 49 -3.66 6.48 -13.21
CA HIS A 49 -3.42 7.00 -11.87
C HIS A 49 -1.93 7.05 -11.57
N LEU A 50 -1.56 7.99 -10.71
CA LEU A 50 -0.30 8.01 -9.98
C LEU A 50 -0.62 7.76 -8.51
N TYR A 51 -0.03 6.73 -7.94
CA TYR A 51 -0.12 6.38 -6.53
C TYR A 51 1.26 6.51 -5.91
N VAL A 52 1.38 7.30 -4.84
CA VAL A 52 2.64 7.51 -4.13
C VAL A 52 2.43 7.16 -2.66
N ARG A 53 3.27 6.30 -2.17
CA ARG A 53 3.33 5.95 -0.75
C ARG A 53 4.63 6.49 -0.18
N THR A 54 4.54 7.21 0.94
CA THR A 54 5.71 7.79 1.62
C THR A 54 5.74 7.33 3.07
N ASN A 55 6.91 6.90 3.55
CA ASN A 55 7.12 6.50 4.94
C ASN A 55 7.54 7.69 5.83
N GLY A 56 7.72 7.43 7.13
CA GLY A 56 8.13 8.43 8.10
C GLY A 56 9.54 8.99 7.90
N ALA A 57 10.41 8.30 7.15
CA ALA A 57 11.75 8.77 6.79
C ALA A 57 11.77 9.63 5.51
N GLY A 58 10.62 9.78 4.84
CA GLY A 58 10.52 10.53 3.59
C GLY A 58 10.88 9.70 2.35
N GLU A 59 11.12 8.40 2.49
CA GLU A 59 11.29 7.50 1.35
C GLU A 59 9.95 7.25 0.66
N SER A 60 9.97 7.01 -0.64
CA SER A 60 8.74 6.87 -1.43
C SER A 60 8.75 5.67 -2.35
N LEU A 61 7.62 4.96 -2.40
CA LEU A 61 7.28 3.98 -3.42
C LEU A 61 6.29 4.62 -4.38
N ILE A 62 6.67 4.70 -5.66
CA ILE A 62 5.89 5.35 -6.71
C ILE A 62 5.28 4.29 -7.61
N CYS A 63 3.97 4.29 -7.78
CA CYS A 63 3.28 3.40 -8.70
C CYS A 63 2.47 4.19 -9.72
N LEU A 64 2.72 3.90 -11.00
CA LEU A 64 1.88 4.37 -12.08
C LEU A 64 0.93 3.24 -12.49
N LEU A 65 -0.32 3.58 -12.71
CA LEU A 65 -1.34 2.63 -13.12
C LEU A 65 -1.84 2.95 -14.52
N GLY A 66 -1.81 1.96 -15.38
CA GLY A 66 -2.19 2.10 -16.77
C GLY A 66 -3.18 1.04 -17.23
N ASN A 67 -3.83 1.35 -18.37
CA ASN A 67 -4.76 0.46 -19.07
C ASN A 67 -4.03 -0.53 -20.01
N GLY A 68 -2.70 -0.63 -19.92
CA GLY A 68 -1.85 -1.50 -20.74
C GLY A 68 -0.68 -2.06 -19.93
N GLU A 69 -0.01 -3.06 -20.50
CA GLU A 69 1.09 -3.79 -19.85
C GLU A 69 2.34 -2.94 -19.62
N ARG A 70 2.56 -1.93 -20.44
CA ARG A 70 3.77 -1.11 -20.43
C ARG A 70 3.49 0.35 -20.71
N ALA A 71 4.30 1.22 -20.12
CA ALA A 71 4.39 2.62 -20.51
C ALA A 71 5.32 2.78 -21.74
N PRO A 72 5.07 3.74 -22.63
CA PRO A 72 6.07 4.12 -23.62
C PRO A 72 7.27 4.76 -22.93
N ARG A 73 8.46 4.55 -23.45
CA ARG A 73 9.68 5.21 -22.93
C ARG A 73 9.88 4.99 -21.42
N GLU A 74 9.74 3.76 -20.93
CA GLU A 74 9.91 3.42 -19.52
C GLU A 74 11.24 3.88 -18.90
N PRO A 75 12.39 3.75 -19.59
CA PRO A 75 13.65 4.25 -19.04
C PRO A 75 13.64 5.75 -18.75
N GLU A 76 13.06 6.55 -19.65
CA GLU A 76 12.95 7.99 -19.49
C GLU A 76 11.97 8.38 -18.38
N LEU A 77 10.86 7.63 -18.24
CA LEU A 77 9.94 7.80 -17.13
C LEU A 77 10.63 7.54 -15.79
N VAL A 78 11.37 6.44 -15.69
CA VAL A 78 12.11 6.08 -14.47
C VAL A 78 13.13 7.17 -14.13
N GLU A 79 13.88 7.67 -15.12
CA GLU A 79 14.90 8.70 -14.89
C GLU A 79 14.28 10.01 -14.42
N LEU A 80 13.19 10.47 -15.04
CA LEU A 80 12.46 11.67 -14.62
C LEU A 80 11.96 11.56 -13.16
N LEU A 81 11.43 10.39 -12.80
CA LEU A 81 10.93 10.17 -11.43
C LEU A 81 12.07 10.11 -10.40
N ARG A 82 13.19 9.48 -10.73
CA ARG A 82 14.36 9.40 -9.85
C ARG A 82 15.01 10.77 -9.63
N GLN A 83 15.06 11.60 -10.66
CA GLN A 83 15.56 12.97 -10.55
C GLN A 83 14.63 13.85 -9.70
N ALA A 84 13.31 13.73 -9.90
CA ALA A 84 12.32 14.51 -9.17
C ALA A 84 12.14 14.07 -7.71
N VAL A 85 12.30 12.79 -7.42
CA VAL A 85 12.14 12.17 -6.10
C VAL A 85 13.38 11.34 -5.76
N PRO A 86 14.49 11.95 -5.35
CA PRO A 86 15.73 11.24 -5.02
C PRO A 86 15.56 10.23 -3.86
N SER A 87 14.54 10.43 -3.01
CA SER A 87 14.17 9.51 -1.93
C SER A 87 13.26 8.37 -2.38
N ALA A 88 13.01 8.20 -3.68
CA ALA A 88 12.29 7.04 -4.18
C ALA A 88 13.09 5.76 -3.94
N VAL A 89 12.47 4.75 -3.33
CA VAL A 89 13.06 3.41 -3.15
C VAL A 89 12.64 2.46 -4.25
N GLY A 90 11.55 2.76 -4.95
CA GLY A 90 11.07 1.95 -6.05
C GLY A 90 10.03 2.64 -6.93
N ILE A 91 10.00 2.20 -8.18
CA ILE A 91 9.03 2.64 -9.18
C ILE A 91 8.38 1.39 -9.77
N VAL A 92 7.06 1.37 -9.74
CA VAL A 92 6.24 0.21 -10.11
C VAL A 92 5.24 0.62 -11.19
N TRP A 93 4.99 -0.27 -12.13
CA TRP A 93 3.90 -0.18 -13.09
C TRP A 93 2.79 -1.16 -12.71
N GLY A 94 1.60 -0.67 -12.49
CA GLY A 94 0.41 -1.49 -12.24
C GLY A 94 -0.53 -1.49 -13.45
N VAL A 95 -1.12 -2.63 -13.74
CA VAL A 95 -2.11 -2.78 -14.82
C VAL A 95 -3.50 -2.74 -14.24
N ASN A 96 -4.28 -1.76 -14.65
CA ASN A 96 -5.69 -1.61 -14.28
C ASN A 96 -6.56 -1.47 -15.53
N ARG A 97 -7.26 -2.53 -15.89
CA ARG A 97 -8.20 -2.58 -17.03
C ARG A 97 -9.66 -2.52 -16.60
N LYS A 98 -9.92 -2.42 -15.29
CA LYS A 98 -11.28 -2.38 -14.75
C LYS A 98 -11.98 -1.07 -15.14
N LYS A 99 -13.25 -1.17 -15.50
CA LYS A 99 -14.10 0.00 -15.66
C LYS A 99 -14.51 0.53 -14.28
N GLY A 100 -14.69 1.84 -14.18
CA GLY A 100 -15.11 2.51 -12.95
C GLY A 100 -13.94 3.10 -12.16
N ASN A 101 -14.19 3.40 -10.90
CA ASN A 101 -13.30 4.19 -10.03
C ASN A 101 -12.32 3.36 -9.18
N VAL A 102 -12.10 2.10 -9.52
CA VAL A 102 -11.07 1.28 -8.87
C VAL A 102 -9.70 1.79 -9.28
N ILE A 103 -8.89 2.20 -8.32
CA ILE A 103 -7.56 2.76 -8.57
C ILE A 103 -6.54 1.65 -8.78
N LEU A 104 -6.47 0.69 -7.86
CA LEU A 104 -5.45 -0.36 -7.86
C LEU A 104 -5.68 -1.38 -8.98
N GLY A 105 -4.57 -1.90 -9.51
CA GLY A 105 -4.56 -2.87 -10.59
C GLY A 105 -4.60 -4.33 -10.12
N ASP A 106 -4.62 -5.23 -11.09
CA ASP A 106 -4.61 -6.68 -10.86
C ASP A 106 -3.19 -7.28 -10.93
N SER A 107 -2.24 -6.56 -11.53
CA SER A 107 -0.85 -6.99 -11.62
C SER A 107 0.10 -5.79 -11.50
N TYR A 108 1.30 -6.07 -10.99
CA TYR A 108 2.33 -5.07 -10.73
C TYR A 108 3.68 -5.55 -11.22
N ARG A 109 4.44 -4.66 -11.85
CA ARG A 109 5.78 -4.91 -12.35
C ARG A 109 6.72 -3.82 -11.88
N THR A 110 7.84 -4.19 -11.29
CA THR A 110 8.89 -3.26 -10.89
C THR A 110 9.58 -2.71 -12.13
N LEU A 111 9.64 -1.38 -12.24
CA LEU A 111 10.40 -0.68 -13.26
C LEU A 111 11.82 -0.38 -12.78
N TRP A 112 11.95 -0.05 -11.48
CA TRP A 112 13.21 0.25 -10.85
C TRP A 112 13.11 0.08 -9.33
N GLY A 113 14.22 -0.33 -8.70
CA GLY A 113 14.32 -0.45 -7.24
C GLY A 113 13.43 -1.52 -6.64
N GLU A 114 12.86 -1.23 -5.49
CA GLU A 114 12.02 -2.14 -4.71
C GLU A 114 10.54 -2.07 -5.15
N ASN A 115 9.80 -3.12 -4.88
CA ASN A 115 8.34 -3.16 -5.08
C ASN A 115 7.56 -2.92 -3.79
N THR A 116 8.25 -2.64 -2.70
CA THR A 116 7.70 -2.41 -1.37
C THR A 116 8.39 -1.25 -0.69
N LEU A 117 7.68 -0.64 0.25
CA LEU A 117 8.19 0.40 1.14
C LEU A 117 8.28 -0.15 2.56
N ARG A 118 9.35 0.14 3.28
CA ARG A 118 9.45 -0.15 4.71
C ARG A 118 9.05 1.05 5.51
N ASP A 119 8.14 0.88 6.48
CA ASP A 119 7.72 1.96 7.38
C ASP A 119 7.83 1.51 8.84
N PRO A 120 8.72 2.13 9.64
CA PRO A 120 8.78 1.88 11.07
C PRO A 120 7.56 2.50 11.76
N LEU A 121 6.86 1.72 12.59
CA LEU A 121 5.73 2.15 13.38
C LEU A 121 5.74 1.43 14.72
N TRP A 122 5.77 2.18 15.82
CA TRP A 122 5.70 1.69 17.20
C TRP A 122 6.66 0.51 17.49
N GLY A 123 7.94 0.69 17.14
CA GLY A 123 8.99 -0.31 17.38
C GLY A 123 9.03 -1.48 16.39
N LEU A 124 8.04 -1.57 15.51
CA LEU A 124 7.96 -2.56 14.44
C LEU A 124 8.31 -1.92 13.09
N THR A 125 8.73 -2.73 12.12
CA THR A 125 8.94 -2.29 10.74
C THR A 125 8.00 -3.04 9.81
N PHE A 126 7.15 -2.31 9.11
CA PHE A 126 6.19 -2.87 8.17
C PHE A 126 6.68 -2.77 6.74
N ARG A 127 6.63 -3.88 6.03
CA ARG A 127 6.82 -3.94 4.59
C ARG A 127 5.47 -3.77 3.92
N LEU A 128 5.36 -2.76 3.06
CA LEU A 128 4.10 -2.36 2.44
C LEU A 128 4.22 -2.46 0.93
N SER A 129 3.47 -3.36 0.32
CA SER A 129 3.33 -3.43 -1.14
C SER A 129 2.36 -2.36 -1.66
N VAL A 130 2.28 -2.18 -2.98
CA VAL A 130 1.35 -1.20 -3.57
C VAL A 130 -0.11 -1.49 -3.19
N PRO A 131 -0.62 -2.74 -3.27
CA PRO A 131 -2.01 -3.04 -2.93
C PRO A 131 -2.29 -3.08 -1.42
N SER A 132 -1.28 -3.14 -0.55
CA SER A 132 -1.50 -3.22 0.90
C SER A 132 -2.27 -2.00 1.41
N PHE A 133 -3.33 -2.23 2.17
CA PHE A 133 -3.93 -1.13 2.93
C PHE A 133 -3.00 -0.72 4.08
N TYR A 134 -2.84 0.58 4.24
CA TYR A 134 -2.10 1.17 5.37
C TYR A 134 -2.66 2.54 5.68
N GLN A 135 -2.69 2.91 6.96
CA GLN A 135 -3.21 4.21 7.41
C GLN A 135 -2.36 5.36 6.88
N VAL A 136 -2.97 6.23 6.08
CA VAL A 136 -2.26 7.34 5.41
C VAL A 136 -1.75 8.40 6.38
N ASN A 137 -2.44 8.62 7.50
CA ASN A 137 -1.99 9.50 8.57
C ASN A 137 -1.23 8.68 9.62
N ARG A 138 0.06 8.45 9.35
CA ARG A 138 0.93 7.60 10.16
C ARG A 138 0.98 8.01 11.63
N ALA A 139 1.12 9.32 11.91
CA ALA A 139 1.19 9.82 13.29
C ALA A 139 -0.08 9.51 14.07
N GLN A 140 -1.25 9.67 13.45
CA GLN A 140 -2.51 9.34 14.07
C GLN A 140 -2.79 7.82 14.10
N ALA A 141 -2.24 7.06 13.16
CA ALA A 141 -2.33 5.59 13.20
C ALA A 141 -1.63 5.04 14.44
N GLU A 142 -0.44 5.55 14.78
CA GLU A 142 0.25 5.13 16.02
C GLU A 142 -0.55 5.48 17.27
N VAL A 143 -1.13 6.68 17.35
CA VAL A 143 -2.01 7.07 18.45
C VAL A 143 -3.23 6.15 18.55
N LEU A 144 -3.85 5.85 17.40
CA LEU A 144 -5.01 4.96 17.33
C LEU A 144 -4.66 3.55 17.84
N TYR A 145 -3.54 2.99 17.39
CA TYR A 145 -3.14 1.64 17.78
C TYR A 145 -2.75 1.56 19.26
N ARG A 146 -2.04 2.57 19.79
CA ARG A 146 -1.77 2.68 21.22
C ARG A 146 -3.06 2.72 22.04
N LYS A 147 -4.05 3.50 21.60
CA LYS A 147 -5.35 3.56 22.27
C LYS A 147 -6.14 2.25 22.18
N ALA A 148 -6.07 1.55 21.06
CA ALA A 148 -6.71 0.25 20.92
C ALA A 148 -6.09 -0.79 21.89
N VAL A 149 -4.76 -0.82 22.02
CA VAL A 149 -4.08 -1.69 22.99
C VAL A 149 -4.40 -1.29 24.43
N GLU A 150 -4.40 0.00 24.75
CA GLU A 150 -4.78 0.52 26.07
C GLU A 150 -6.21 0.09 26.46
N PHE A 151 -7.17 0.25 25.55
CA PHE A 151 -8.57 -0.14 25.80
C PHE A 151 -8.78 -1.65 25.89
N ALA A 152 -7.95 -2.43 25.17
CA ALA A 152 -7.98 -3.88 25.27
C ALA A 152 -7.50 -4.39 26.64
N ALA A 153 -6.80 -3.55 27.41
CA ALA A 153 -6.29 -3.83 28.76
C ALA A 153 -5.57 -5.19 28.86
N LEU A 154 -4.71 -5.47 27.86
CA LEU A 154 -4.03 -6.75 27.74
C LEU A 154 -3.03 -6.96 28.90
N THR A 155 -3.02 -8.17 29.46
CA THR A 155 -2.18 -8.58 30.60
C THR A 155 -1.03 -9.49 30.19
N GLY A 156 -1.02 -9.94 28.91
CA GLY A 156 -0.07 -10.91 28.39
C GLY A 156 -0.60 -12.35 28.32
N GLU A 157 -1.79 -12.62 28.86
CA GLU A 157 -2.38 -13.96 28.88
C GLU A 157 -3.49 -14.18 27.84
N GLU A 158 -3.92 -13.12 27.18
CA GLU A 158 -5.06 -13.16 26.29
C GLU A 158 -4.71 -13.73 24.90
N THR A 159 -5.74 -14.23 24.22
CA THR A 159 -5.74 -14.46 22.79
C THR A 159 -6.56 -13.35 22.12
N VAL A 160 -5.93 -12.55 21.28
CA VAL A 160 -6.55 -11.46 20.53
C VAL A 160 -6.92 -11.93 19.14
N LEU A 161 -8.09 -11.56 18.65
CA LEU A 161 -8.55 -11.82 17.28
C LEU A 161 -8.79 -10.50 16.53
N ASP A 162 -8.05 -10.31 15.45
CA ASP A 162 -8.20 -9.20 14.50
C ASP A 162 -8.87 -9.72 13.21
N LEU A 163 -10.14 -9.33 12.99
CA LEU A 163 -10.98 -9.89 11.92
C LEU A 163 -10.71 -9.28 10.53
N TYR A 164 -9.98 -8.20 10.44
CA TYR A 164 -9.64 -7.51 9.18
C TYR A 164 -8.19 -7.05 9.23
N CYS A 165 -7.28 -7.98 9.43
CA CYS A 165 -5.90 -7.67 9.81
C CYS A 165 -5.08 -6.97 8.70
N GLY A 166 -5.51 -7.04 7.44
CA GLY A 166 -4.77 -6.49 6.32
C GLY A 166 -3.32 -7.00 6.30
N ALA A 167 -2.37 -6.09 6.22
CA ALA A 167 -0.93 -6.40 6.30
C ALA A 167 -0.43 -6.71 7.73
N GLY A 168 -1.34 -6.93 8.69
CA GLY A 168 -1.04 -7.32 10.05
C GLY A 168 -0.59 -6.18 10.97
N THR A 169 -0.87 -4.93 10.62
CA THR A 169 -0.33 -3.78 11.35
C THR A 169 -0.77 -3.71 12.80
N ILE A 170 -2.08 -3.70 13.08
CA ILE A 170 -2.57 -3.67 14.47
C ILE A 170 -2.42 -5.02 15.15
N THR A 171 -2.54 -6.13 14.41
CA THR A 171 -2.33 -7.48 14.92
C THR A 171 -0.94 -7.64 15.54
N LEU A 172 0.11 -7.19 14.82
CA LEU A 172 1.49 -7.24 15.28
C LEU A 172 1.76 -6.29 16.46
N CYS A 173 1.13 -5.09 16.44
CA CYS A 173 1.20 -4.20 17.59
C CYS A 173 0.59 -4.84 18.85
N MET A 174 -0.56 -5.50 18.73
CA MET A 174 -1.19 -6.22 19.85
C MET A 174 -0.43 -7.45 20.30
N ALA A 175 0.23 -8.15 19.35
CA ALA A 175 1.04 -9.35 19.66
C ALA A 175 2.19 -9.09 20.65
N GLN A 176 2.63 -7.84 20.79
CA GLN A 176 3.65 -7.46 21.79
C GLN A 176 3.11 -7.42 23.22
N HIS A 177 1.77 -7.49 23.41
CA HIS A 177 1.08 -7.27 24.68
C HIS A 177 0.14 -8.41 25.07
N CYS A 178 0.05 -9.49 24.30
CA CYS A 178 -0.82 -10.63 24.55
C CYS A 178 -0.06 -11.94 24.37
N LYS A 179 -0.62 -13.04 24.86
CA LYS A 179 -0.05 -14.38 24.69
C LYS A 179 -0.09 -14.84 23.23
N GLN A 180 -1.16 -14.46 22.52
CA GLN A 180 -1.37 -14.87 21.14
C GLN A 180 -2.22 -13.84 20.42
N ALA A 181 -1.84 -13.49 19.18
CA ALA A 181 -2.68 -12.70 18.28
C ALA A 181 -3.02 -13.50 17.03
N ILE A 182 -4.26 -13.45 16.61
CA ILE A 182 -4.77 -14.14 15.43
C ILE A 182 -5.33 -13.08 14.48
N GLY A 183 -4.73 -12.96 13.28
CA GLY A 183 -5.23 -12.12 12.21
C GLY A 183 -6.09 -12.91 11.22
N ALA A 184 -7.22 -12.37 10.81
CA ALA A 184 -8.06 -12.90 9.75
C ALA A 184 -8.24 -11.87 8.65
N GLU A 185 -8.02 -12.25 7.39
CA GLU A 185 -8.12 -11.39 6.22
C GLU A 185 -8.64 -12.20 5.02
N ILE A 186 -9.42 -11.56 4.15
CA ILE A 186 -9.99 -12.20 2.96
C ILE A 186 -9.07 -12.05 1.73
N VAL A 187 -8.19 -11.03 1.72
CA VAL A 187 -7.30 -10.72 0.61
C VAL A 187 -6.00 -11.49 0.77
N PRO A 188 -5.70 -12.48 -0.12
CA PRO A 188 -4.52 -13.34 0.01
C PRO A 188 -3.20 -12.55 0.04
N GLU A 189 -3.07 -11.52 -0.81
CA GLU A 189 -1.88 -10.68 -0.91
C GLU A 189 -1.61 -9.91 0.39
N ALA A 190 -2.67 -9.49 1.08
CA ALA A 190 -2.54 -8.81 2.37
C ALA A 190 -2.07 -9.78 3.46
N ILE A 191 -2.51 -11.02 3.42
CA ILE A 191 -2.03 -12.09 4.31
C ILE A 191 -0.54 -12.37 4.04
N ASP A 192 -0.12 -12.46 2.79
CA ASP A 192 1.30 -12.65 2.46
C ASP A 192 2.15 -11.50 3.01
N ASP A 193 1.67 -10.26 2.91
CA ASP A 193 2.32 -9.10 3.54
C ASP A 193 2.34 -9.23 5.07
N ALA A 194 1.26 -9.67 5.71
CA ALA A 194 1.21 -9.88 7.16
C ALA A 194 2.22 -10.92 7.64
N TRP A 195 2.39 -12.03 6.91
CA TRP A 195 3.40 -13.04 7.18
C TRP A 195 4.82 -12.52 7.07
N GLN A 196 5.10 -11.77 6.01
CA GLN A 196 6.41 -11.16 5.82
C GLN A 196 6.72 -10.15 6.93
N ASN A 197 5.70 -9.38 7.36
CA ASN A 197 5.81 -8.44 8.45
C ASN A 197 6.06 -9.14 9.79
N ALA A 198 5.34 -10.22 10.10
CA ALA A 198 5.59 -11.02 11.29
C ALA A 198 7.04 -11.54 11.33
N LYS A 199 7.46 -12.18 10.24
CA LYS A 199 8.83 -12.71 10.11
C LYS A 199 9.90 -11.64 10.25
N SER A 200 9.71 -10.48 9.61
CA SER A 200 10.67 -9.37 9.63
C SER A 200 10.81 -8.74 11.01
N ASN A 201 9.79 -8.86 11.85
CA ASN A 201 9.80 -8.35 13.24
C ASN A 201 10.13 -9.44 14.28
N GLY A 202 10.60 -10.60 13.85
CA GLY A 202 11.00 -11.67 14.77
C GLY A 202 9.84 -12.33 15.52
N VAL A 203 8.60 -12.11 15.05
CA VAL A 203 7.42 -12.73 15.63
C VAL A 203 7.25 -14.10 15.01
N SER A 204 7.25 -15.14 15.83
CA SER A 204 7.02 -16.51 15.36
C SER A 204 5.56 -16.63 14.90
N SER A 205 5.39 -17.12 13.69
CA SER A 205 4.08 -17.23 13.07
C SER A 205 3.83 -18.68 12.63
N SER A 206 2.70 -19.23 13.01
CA SER A 206 2.21 -20.52 12.50
C SER A 206 0.95 -20.29 11.64
N ALA A 207 0.91 -20.95 10.47
CA ALA A 207 -0.29 -20.92 9.66
C ALA A 207 -1.37 -21.81 10.28
N ALA A 208 -2.44 -21.22 10.79
CA ALA A 208 -3.68 -21.94 10.93
C ALA A 208 -4.41 -21.85 9.59
N MET A 209 -4.29 -22.88 8.73
CA MET A 209 -5.16 -22.99 7.56
C MET A 209 -6.59 -23.24 8.04
N PRO A 210 -7.57 -22.39 7.67
CA PRO A 210 -8.95 -22.71 7.98
C PRO A 210 -9.35 -23.92 7.15
N ARG A 211 -9.90 -24.93 7.81
CA ARG A 211 -10.62 -26.00 7.13
C ARG A 211 -11.74 -25.37 6.30
N LYS A 212 -11.75 -25.64 4.98
CA LYS A 212 -12.87 -25.34 4.08
C LYS A 212 -14.20 -25.67 4.75
N ARG A 213 -14.98 -24.67 5.14
CA ARG A 213 -16.42 -24.83 5.30
C ARG A 213 -17.14 -23.53 4.91
N ARG A 214 -17.83 -23.66 3.79
CA ARG A 214 -19.04 -22.93 3.35
C ARG A 214 -19.10 -21.42 3.62
N ARG A 215 -19.03 -20.65 2.52
CA ARG A 215 -19.13 -19.21 2.33
C ARG A 215 -17.85 -18.43 2.64
N ASN A 216 -17.09 -18.21 1.59
CA ASN A 216 -16.14 -17.09 1.28
C ASN A 216 -15.38 -16.36 2.41
N TRP A 217 -15.08 -17.00 3.52
CA TRP A 217 -14.18 -16.51 4.54
C TRP A 217 -12.92 -17.37 4.50
N LEU A 218 -11.90 -16.90 3.82
CA LEU A 218 -10.54 -17.38 4.03
C LEU A 218 -9.99 -16.64 5.24
N ALA A 219 -10.26 -17.14 6.43
CA ALA A 219 -9.51 -16.74 7.59
C ALA A 219 -8.13 -17.40 7.48
N VAL A 220 -7.11 -16.69 7.06
CA VAL A 220 -5.72 -17.11 7.24
C VAL A 220 -5.31 -16.57 8.59
N GLY A 221 -5.35 -17.42 9.61
CA GLY A 221 -4.89 -17.08 10.94
C GLY A 221 -3.37 -17.02 10.96
N CYS A 222 -2.80 -15.84 11.18
CA CYS A 222 -1.44 -15.72 11.66
C CYS A 222 -1.51 -15.89 13.20
N VAL A 223 -1.02 -16.99 13.72
CA VAL A 223 -0.86 -17.17 15.17
C VAL A 223 0.52 -16.63 15.50
N LEU A 224 0.55 -15.52 16.23
CA LEU A 224 1.75 -14.86 16.69
C LEU A 224 1.95 -15.25 18.17
N THR A 225 3.05 -15.90 18.45
CA THR A 225 3.48 -16.25 19.82
C THR A 225 4.82 -15.61 20.12
#